data_4df81352ce3ed2e58923c655790edd06
#
_entry.id   4df81352ce3ed2e58923c655790edd06
#
_cell.length_a   1.000
_cell.length_b   1.000
_cell.length_c   1.000
_cell.angle_alpha   90.00
_cell.angle_beta   90.00
_cell.angle_gamma   90.00
#
_symmetry.space_group_name_H-M   'P 1'
#
loop_
_entity.id
_entity.type
_entity.pdbx_description
1 polymer ?
#
loop_
_entity_poly.entity_id
_entity_poly.type
_entity_poly.pdbx_seq_one_letter_code
_entity_poly.pdbx_strand_id
1 'polypeptide(L)'
;MQIRQEWIRWLPGLLTLRDYRATWLTHDIVAGIVLATMLVPVGIAYAVASGVPGINGLYATIIPLLAYALFGPSRIMVLGPDSSLAAVILGAVFPLSGGDPNRAVALAGMMAIVSGLVCIIAGVARLGFVTDLLSKPIRYGYMNGIALTVLISQVPKVLGFSIENEGPLRGVWEIVTAALDGKINWIAFAIGAGTLAVILLLKNNKRVPGILIAVIGATAISGIFDLESRADIAVLGQLPEGLPAFAIPWITSADVLPILIGGFAVAVVSFADTSVLSRAYAARLGVKVDPNQEMVGLGAANLAAGFFQGFPISSSSSRTPVAEAAGARTQLTGVIGALAVALLVVMAPNLLRHLPNAALAAVVIASAIGLFEIADLTRIYRIQRWEFWLSIVCLAGVAVFGAIPGIGLAIVIAVIEFLWDGWRPHSAVLGRAEGVRGYHDITRYPTARQLPGLVLFRWDAPLFFANAELFKQRVLDAVGNARTKARWVVVTAEPVTSVDVTAADTLAELQSALNEAGVELCFAELKDPVKDKLKRFGLFTQIGESRFFPTINAAVEGYLGSHEVQWSEP
;
A
#
# COMPACT_ATOMS: atom_id res chain seq x y z
N MET A 1 38.45 -2.08 3.50
CA MET A 1 37.70 -0.83 3.28
C MET A 1 36.27 -1.06 2.74
N GLN A 2 36.01 -2.04 1.88
CA GLN A 2 34.68 -2.38 1.33
C GLN A 2 33.64 -2.78 2.39
N ILE A 3 33.99 -3.61 3.37
CA ILE A 3 33.06 -4.04 4.44
C ILE A 3 32.53 -2.86 5.27
N ARG A 4 33.32 -1.79 5.47
CA ARG A 4 32.90 -0.58 6.20
C ARG A 4 31.87 0.26 5.42
N GLN A 5 31.84 0.21 4.11
CA GLN A 5 30.88 0.93 3.26
C GLN A 5 29.52 0.24 3.19
N GLU A 6 29.46 -1.10 3.28
CA GLU A 6 28.20 -1.83 3.22
C GLU A 6 27.32 -1.60 4.47
N TRP A 7 27.90 -1.52 5.67
CA TRP A 7 27.15 -1.27 6.90
C TRP A 7 26.58 0.15 6.99
N ILE A 8 27.33 1.14 6.49
CA ILE A 8 26.90 2.55 6.46
C ILE A 8 25.64 2.73 5.59
N ARG A 9 25.43 1.89 4.60
CA ARG A 9 24.24 1.87 3.75
C ARG A 9 22.94 1.66 4.58
N TRP A 10 23.01 0.89 5.66
CA TRP A 10 21.86 0.61 6.52
C TRP A 10 21.60 1.68 7.59
N LEU A 11 22.47 2.68 7.69
CA LEU A 11 22.41 3.79 8.65
C LEU A 11 22.44 5.16 7.92
N PRO A 12 21.43 5.46 7.07
CA PRO A 12 21.40 6.69 6.28
C PRO A 12 21.38 7.96 7.11
N GLY A 13 20.90 7.89 8.36
CA GLY A 13 20.95 9.01 9.30
C GLY A 13 22.39 9.48 9.56
N LEU A 14 23.36 8.56 9.64
CA LEU A 14 24.77 8.94 9.82
C LEU A 14 25.33 9.65 8.57
N LEU A 15 24.87 9.30 7.37
CA LEU A 15 25.26 10.01 6.15
C LEU A 15 24.65 11.40 6.13
N THR A 16 23.40 11.53 6.56
CA THR A 16 22.72 12.84 6.70
C THR A 16 23.44 13.74 7.69
N LEU A 17 23.89 13.20 8.83
CA LEU A 17 24.68 13.95 9.82
C LEU A 17 26.03 14.42 9.26
N ARG A 18 26.70 13.59 8.48
CA ARG A 18 27.98 13.94 7.84
C ARG A 18 27.83 15.08 6.85
N ASP A 19 26.75 15.08 6.08
CA ASP A 19 26.47 16.07 5.03
C ASP A 19 25.64 17.24 5.54
N TYR A 20 25.40 17.31 6.87
CA TYR A 20 24.56 18.31 7.51
C TYR A 20 25.13 19.73 7.39
N ARG A 21 24.31 20.67 6.97
CA ARG A 21 24.69 22.08 6.86
C ARG A 21 24.14 22.87 8.03
N ALA A 22 24.99 23.65 8.71
CA ALA A 22 24.56 24.48 9.84
C ALA A 22 23.38 25.42 9.50
N THR A 23 23.26 25.85 8.25
CA THR A 23 22.13 26.67 7.78
C THR A 23 20.77 25.95 7.84
N TRP A 24 20.73 24.63 7.94
CA TRP A 24 19.49 23.85 8.06
C TRP A 24 18.97 23.79 9.50
N LEU A 25 19.84 24.01 10.48
CA LEU A 25 19.51 23.84 11.91
C LEU A 25 18.30 24.66 12.34
N THR A 26 18.26 25.95 12.00
CA THR A 26 17.14 26.82 12.36
C THR A 26 15.83 26.35 11.75
N HIS A 27 15.88 25.86 10.48
CA HIS A 27 14.72 25.33 9.77
C HIS A 27 14.21 24.04 10.43
N ASP A 28 15.11 23.11 10.76
CA ASP A 28 14.73 21.85 11.40
C ASP A 28 14.22 22.06 12.82
N ILE A 29 14.76 23.04 13.58
CA ILE A 29 14.25 23.40 14.91
C ILE A 29 12.82 23.95 14.82
N VAL A 30 12.59 24.93 13.96
CA VAL A 30 11.25 25.53 13.81
C VAL A 30 10.25 24.48 13.34
N ALA A 31 10.61 23.70 12.32
CA ALA A 31 9.76 22.64 11.81
C ALA A 31 9.48 21.55 12.85
N GLY A 32 10.46 21.18 13.68
CA GLY A 32 10.29 20.19 14.76
C GLY A 32 9.35 20.67 15.86
N ILE A 33 9.44 21.94 16.26
CA ILE A 33 8.51 22.54 17.23
C ILE A 33 7.09 22.61 16.65
N VAL A 34 6.93 23.07 15.42
CA VAL A 34 5.62 23.08 14.72
C VAL A 34 5.07 21.67 14.62
N LEU A 35 5.90 20.69 14.28
CA LEU A 35 5.50 19.29 14.20
C LEU A 35 5.01 18.76 15.55
N ALA A 36 5.71 19.07 16.65
CA ALA A 36 5.34 18.64 18.00
C ALA A 36 3.92 19.06 18.39
N THR A 37 3.46 20.21 17.92
CA THR A 37 2.08 20.68 18.18
C THR A 37 1.00 19.77 17.62
N MET A 38 1.31 19.00 16.59
CA MET A 38 0.41 18.00 16.01
C MET A 38 0.68 16.59 16.57
N LEU A 39 1.93 16.27 16.86
CA LEU A 39 2.32 14.94 17.33
C LEU A 39 1.60 14.54 18.63
N VAL A 40 1.44 15.49 19.56
CA VAL A 40 0.82 15.22 20.87
C VAL A 40 -0.65 14.83 20.75
N PRO A 41 -1.54 15.69 20.23
CA PRO A 41 -2.96 15.33 20.15
C PRO A 41 -3.23 14.16 19.22
N VAL A 42 -2.53 14.07 18.10
CA VAL A 42 -2.69 13.00 17.12
C VAL A 42 -2.17 11.67 17.66
N GLY A 43 -1.03 11.67 18.34
CA GLY A 43 -0.48 10.46 18.97
C GLY A 43 -1.43 9.86 19.99
N ILE A 44 -1.96 10.68 20.90
CA ILE A 44 -2.93 10.28 21.93
C ILE A 44 -4.23 9.78 21.26
N ALA A 45 -4.75 10.55 20.29
CA ALA A 45 -6.00 10.22 19.62
C ALA A 45 -5.94 8.85 18.93
N TYR A 46 -4.83 8.53 18.25
CA TYR A 46 -4.67 7.23 17.60
C TYR A 46 -4.38 6.09 18.56
N ALA A 47 -3.72 6.33 19.69
CA ALA A 47 -3.59 5.33 20.74
C ALA A 47 -4.99 4.89 21.26
N VAL A 48 -5.81 5.88 21.63
CA VAL A 48 -7.19 5.65 22.11
C VAL A 48 -8.05 5.00 21.01
N ALA A 49 -7.86 5.40 19.74
CA ALA A 49 -8.54 4.78 18.61
C ALA A 49 -8.11 3.32 18.36
N SER A 50 -6.86 2.99 18.68
CA SER A 50 -6.28 1.65 18.57
C SER A 50 -6.58 0.75 19.78
N GLY A 51 -7.30 1.25 20.78
CA GLY A 51 -7.66 0.49 22.00
C GLY A 51 -6.52 0.39 23.01
N VAL A 52 -5.51 1.27 22.96
CA VAL A 52 -4.41 1.36 23.93
C VAL A 52 -4.44 2.69 24.66
N PRO A 53 -3.88 2.79 25.89
CA PRO A 53 -3.85 4.03 26.64
C PRO A 53 -3.18 5.18 25.88
N GLY A 54 -3.66 6.41 26.08
CA GLY A 54 -3.20 7.57 25.32
C GLY A 54 -1.71 7.88 25.45
N ILE A 55 -1.09 7.57 26.60
CA ILE A 55 0.34 7.76 26.82
C ILE A 55 1.19 6.94 25.83
N ASN A 56 0.75 5.74 25.49
CA ASN A 56 1.44 4.86 24.53
C ASN A 56 1.50 5.46 23.12
N GLY A 57 0.58 6.40 22.80
CA GLY A 57 0.64 7.17 21.57
C GLY A 57 1.79 8.17 21.54
N LEU A 58 2.13 8.75 22.68
CA LEU A 58 3.30 9.61 22.82
C LEU A 58 4.59 8.79 22.75
N TYR A 59 4.61 7.59 23.36
CA TYR A 59 5.72 6.66 23.24
C TYR A 59 5.93 6.16 21.81
N ALA A 60 4.86 5.80 21.12
CA ALA A 60 4.86 5.43 19.71
C ALA A 60 5.19 6.61 18.77
N THR A 61 5.29 7.82 19.29
CA THR A 61 5.74 9.01 18.57
C THR A 61 7.23 9.28 18.84
N ILE A 62 7.64 9.29 20.10
CA ILE A 62 9.01 9.64 20.50
C ILE A 62 10.03 8.65 19.91
N ILE A 63 9.89 7.38 20.27
CA ILE A 63 10.91 6.35 19.96
C ILE A 63 11.03 6.06 18.48
N PRO A 64 9.93 5.88 17.71
CA PRO A 64 10.03 5.65 16.27
C PRO A 64 10.65 6.79 15.48
N LEU A 65 10.40 8.05 15.85
CA LEU A 65 11.03 9.20 15.21
C LEU A 65 12.54 9.19 15.39
N LEU A 66 13.02 8.84 16.60
CA LEU A 66 14.45 8.71 16.88
C LEU A 66 15.07 7.53 16.11
N ALA A 67 14.41 6.38 16.11
CA ALA A 67 14.87 5.21 15.35
C ALA A 67 14.90 5.47 13.84
N TYR A 68 13.85 6.09 13.31
CA TYR A 68 13.80 6.42 11.89
C TYR A 68 14.81 7.50 11.48
N ALA A 69 15.12 8.44 12.34
CA ALA A 69 16.19 9.41 12.10
C ALA A 69 17.56 8.75 11.87
N LEU A 70 17.76 7.55 12.44
CA LEU A 70 19.00 6.78 12.29
C LEU A 70 18.93 5.83 11.06
N PHE A 71 17.82 5.09 10.91
CA PHE A 71 17.68 4.01 9.93
C PHE A 71 16.90 4.40 8.67
N GLY A 72 16.14 5.50 8.70
CA GLY A 72 15.29 5.93 7.59
C GLY A 72 16.05 6.66 6.48
N PRO A 73 15.82 6.30 5.20
CA PRO A 73 16.48 6.96 4.07
C PRO A 73 15.78 8.26 3.62
N SER A 74 14.51 8.45 3.94
CA SER A 74 13.75 9.63 3.53
C SER A 74 14.08 10.85 4.40
N ARG A 75 14.40 11.98 3.78
CA ARG A 75 14.96 13.16 4.45
C ARG A 75 14.01 13.87 5.41
N ILE A 76 12.72 13.96 5.08
CA ILE A 76 11.74 14.78 5.83
C ILE A 76 10.46 14.01 6.18
N MET A 77 10.41 12.72 5.91
CA MET A 77 9.23 11.92 6.19
C MET A 77 9.02 11.75 7.69
N VAL A 78 7.79 11.95 8.14
CA VAL A 78 7.39 11.85 9.54
C VAL A 78 6.68 10.53 9.76
N LEU A 79 7.20 9.70 10.67
CA LEU A 79 6.58 8.47 11.14
C LEU A 79 5.85 8.68 12.46
N GLY A 80 4.96 7.76 12.80
CA GLY A 80 4.27 7.70 14.09
C GLY A 80 2.90 7.06 13.98
N PRO A 81 2.07 7.13 15.03
CA PRO A 81 0.70 6.67 15.02
C PRO A 81 -0.07 7.20 13.82
N ASP A 82 -0.80 6.33 13.11
CA ASP A 82 -1.50 6.72 11.88
C ASP A 82 -2.92 6.15 11.81
N SER A 83 -3.82 6.89 11.14
CA SER A 83 -5.22 6.53 11.02
C SER A 83 -5.46 5.25 10.22
N SER A 84 -4.60 4.96 9.24
CA SER A 84 -4.71 3.74 8.42
C SER A 84 -4.48 2.47 9.23
N LEU A 85 -3.75 2.54 10.33
CA LEU A 85 -3.43 1.40 11.19
C LEU A 85 -4.37 1.25 12.39
N ALA A 86 -5.02 2.34 12.84
CA ALA A 86 -5.82 2.32 14.06
C ALA A 86 -6.90 1.24 14.09
N ALA A 87 -7.64 1.06 12.98
CA ALA A 87 -8.67 0.02 12.87
C ALA A 87 -8.07 -1.39 12.82
N VAL A 88 -6.90 -1.57 12.22
CA VAL A 88 -6.20 -2.87 12.14
C VAL A 88 -5.72 -3.29 13.53
N ILE A 89 -5.11 -2.34 14.26
CA ILE A 89 -4.62 -2.57 15.63
C ILE A 89 -5.79 -2.86 16.57
N LEU A 90 -6.84 -2.03 16.53
CA LEU A 90 -8.03 -2.21 17.34
C LEU A 90 -8.68 -3.58 17.09
N GLY A 91 -8.83 -3.98 15.83
CA GLY A 91 -9.43 -5.26 15.43
C GLY A 91 -8.64 -6.47 15.90
N ALA A 92 -7.31 -6.36 16.08
CA ALA A 92 -6.48 -7.42 16.63
C ALA A 92 -6.43 -7.40 18.17
N VAL A 93 -6.22 -6.22 18.74
CA VAL A 93 -5.92 -6.06 20.17
C VAL A 93 -7.18 -6.14 21.04
N PHE A 94 -8.27 -5.49 20.62
CA PHE A 94 -9.47 -5.37 21.44
C PHE A 94 -10.08 -6.72 21.84
N PRO A 95 -10.29 -7.68 20.91
CA PRO A 95 -10.86 -8.99 21.25
C PRO A 95 -9.96 -9.81 22.18
N LEU A 96 -8.64 -9.63 22.09
CA LEU A 96 -7.66 -10.40 22.84
C LEU A 96 -7.34 -9.80 24.22
N SER A 97 -7.49 -8.49 24.36
CA SER A 97 -7.14 -7.78 25.60
C SER A 97 -8.13 -8.04 26.73
N GLY A 98 -9.39 -8.36 26.42
CA GLY A 98 -10.44 -8.56 27.41
C GLY A 98 -10.70 -7.32 28.28
N GLY A 99 -10.40 -6.12 27.77
CA GLY A 99 -10.55 -4.85 28.50
C GLY A 99 -9.39 -4.49 29.43
N ASP A 100 -8.34 -5.33 29.52
CA ASP A 100 -7.12 -5.02 30.31
C ASP A 100 -6.18 -4.10 29.50
N PRO A 101 -5.93 -2.85 29.96
CA PRO A 101 -5.05 -1.93 29.28
C PRO A 101 -3.60 -2.41 29.19
N ASN A 102 -3.07 -3.11 30.20
CA ASN A 102 -1.71 -3.60 30.20
C ASN A 102 -1.54 -4.72 29.15
N ARG A 103 -2.54 -5.60 29.08
CA ARG A 103 -2.57 -6.65 28.05
C ARG A 103 -2.70 -6.05 26.65
N ALA A 104 -3.51 -5.01 26.48
CA ALA A 104 -3.63 -4.29 25.21
C ALA A 104 -2.29 -3.71 24.75
N VAL A 105 -1.52 -3.09 25.67
CA VAL A 105 -0.17 -2.56 25.38
C VAL A 105 0.79 -3.67 24.98
N ALA A 106 0.77 -4.83 25.68
CA ALA A 106 1.64 -5.94 25.36
C ALA A 106 1.32 -6.54 23.97
N LEU A 107 0.03 -6.74 23.66
CA LEU A 107 -0.42 -7.23 22.35
C LEU A 107 -0.05 -6.26 21.22
N ALA A 108 -0.30 -4.97 21.40
CA ALA A 108 0.03 -3.94 20.41
C ALA A 108 1.57 -3.81 20.24
N GLY A 109 2.33 -3.87 21.32
CA GLY A 109 3.80 -3.87 21.29
C GLY A 109 4.36 -5.07 20.53
N MET A 110 3.83 -6.28 20.79
CA MET A 110 4.22 -7.49 20.04
C MET A 110 3.85 -7.39 18.56
N MET A 111 2.68 -6.82 18.26
CA MET A 111 2.24 -6.58 16.88
C MET A 111 3.20 -5.62 16.15
N ALA A 112 3.71 -4.58 16.83
CA ALA A 112 4.74 -3.68 16.30
C ALA A 112 6.06 -4.42 16.04
N ILE A 113 6.49 -5.29 16.95
CA ILE A 113 7.70 -6.13 16.77
C ILE A 113 7.54 -7.04 15.57
N VAL A 114 6.41 -7.74 15.44
CA VAL A 114 6.15 -8.62 14.28
C VAL A 114 6.16 -7.82 12.98
N SER A 115 5.45 -6.69 12.93
CA SER A 115 5.45 -5.79 11.77
C SER A 115 6.87 -5.31 11.43
N GLY A 116 7.64 -4.91 12.45
CA GLY A 116 9.03 -4.47 12.30
C GLY A 116 9.93 -5.56 11.72
N LEU A 117 9.84 -6.78 12.23
CA LEU A 117 10.60 -7.93 11.73
C LEU A 117 10.22 -8.28 10.28
N VAL A 118 8.93 -8.30 9.96
CA VAL A 118 8.46 -8.55 8.59
C VAL A 118 9.03 -7.52 7.62
N CYS A 119 8.97 -6.23 7.97
CA CYS A 119 9.53 -5.17 7.14
C CYS A 119 11.05 -5.29 6.98
N ILE A 120 11.81 -5.59 8.04
CA ILE A 120 13.27 -5.76 7.97
C ILE A 120 13.62 -6.96 7.10
N ILE A 121 13.00 -8.12 7.35
CA ILE A 121 13.26 -9.35 6.58
C ILE A 121 12.95 -9.10 5.09
N ALA A 122 11.81 -8.48 4.79
CA ALA A 122 11.42 -8.18 3.41
C ALA A 122 12.38 -7.16 2.75
N GLY A 123 12.84 -6.12 3.49
CA GLY A 123 13.81 -5.16 2.99
C GLY A 123 15.18 -5.79 2.70
N VAL A 124 15.68 -6.65 3.59
CA VAL A 124 16.94 -7.40 3.40
C VAL A 124 16.81 -8.40 2.24
N ALA A 125 15.67 -9.09 2.13
CA ALA A 125 15.35 -9.98 1.01
C ALA A 125 15.08 -9.25 -0.31
N ARG A 126 15.13 -7.91 -0.32
CA ARG A 126 14.88 -7.04 -1.49
C ARG A 126 13.48 -7.18 -2.09
N LEU A 127 12.48 -7.38 -1.22
CA LEU A 127 11.08 -7.50 -1.60
C LEU A 127 10.35 -6.14 -1.70
N GLY A 128 11.08 -5.03 -1.77
CA GLY A 128 10.50 -3.68 -1.89
C GLY A 128 9.55 -3.48 -3.08
N PHE A 129 9.66 -4.32 -4.11
CA PHE A 129 8.76 -4.32 -5.25
C PHE A 129 7.34 -4.84 -4.93
N VAL A 130 7.15 -5.55 -3.81
CA VAL A 130 5.84 -6.14 -3.44
C VAL A 130 4.76 -5.07 -3.33
N THR A 131 5.11 -3.85 -2.93
CA THR A 131 4.14 -2.73 -2.92
C THR A 131 3.64 -2.34 -4.30
N ASP A 132 4.38 -2.66 -5.35
CA ASP A 132 3.98 -2.39 -6.73
C ASP A 132 2.94 -3.41 -7.23
N LEU A 133 2.78 -4.55 -6.52
CA LEU A 133 1.74 -5.55 -6.80
C LEU A 133 0.36 -5.11 -6.32
N LEU A 134 0.28 -4.19 -5.35
CA LEU A 134 -0.99 -3.62 -4.93
C LEU A 134 -1.42 -2.53 -5.93
N SER A 135 -2.35 -2.86 -6.81
CA SER A 135 -2.90 -1.90 -7.76
C SER A 135 -3.60 -0.74 -7.03
N LYS A 136 -3.63 0.44 -7.66
CA LYS A 136 -4.28 1.63 -7.07
C LYS A 136 -5.76 1.38 -6.72
N PRO A 137 -6.56 0.71 -7.58
CA PRO A 137 -7.95 0.40 -7.28
C PRO A 137 -8.13 -0.39 -6.00
N ILE A 138 -7.33 -1.44 -5.80
CA ILE A 138 -7.36 -2.28 -4.61
C ILE A 138 -7.00 -1.47 -3.37
N ARG A 139 -5.93 -0.67 -3.46
CA ARG A 139 -5.49 0.21 -2.37
C ARG A 139 -6.58 1.21 -1.99
N TYR A 140 -7.20 1.89 -2.95
CA TYR A 140 -8.28 2.83 -2.67
C TYR A 140 -9.50 2.12 -2.05
N GLY A 141 -9.78 0.90 -2.49
CA GLY A 141 -10.86 0.08 -1.93
C GLY A 141 -10.68 -0.18 -0.44
N TYR A 142 -9.55 -0.79 -0.03
CA TYR A 142 -9.34 -1.10 1.38
C TYR A 142 -9.12 0.16 2.24
N MET A 143 -8.50 1.22 1.71
CA MET A 143 -8.33 2.49 2.44
C MET A 143 -9.69 3.15 2.75
N ASN A 144 -10.60 3.20 1.79
CA ASN A 144 -11.96 3.68 2.03
C ASN A 144 -12.70 2.79 3.05
N GLY A 145 -12.49 1.46 3.00
CA GLY A 145 -13.03 0.53 3.99
C GLY A 145 -12.50 0.78 5.40
N ILE A 146 -11.18 1.00 5.53
CA ILE A 146 -10.55 1.39 6.81
C ILE A 146 -11.12 2.72 7.29
N ALA A 147 -11.20 3.73 6.43
CA ALA A 147 -11.77 5.04 6.78
C ALA A 147 -13.19 4.91 7.35
N LEU A 148 -14.03 4.11 6.70
CA LEU A 148 -15.39 3.82 7.17
C LEU A 148 -15.39 3.12 8.54
N THR A 149 -14.54 2.11 8.72
CA THR A 149 -14.40 1.38 10.00
C THR A 149 -13.96 2.32 11.13
N VAL A 150 -12.98 3.20 10.85
CA VAL A 150 -12.52 4.20 11.83
C VAL A 150 -13.65 5.17 12.18
N LEU A 151 -14.39 5.69 11.20
CA LEU A 151 -15.53 6.57 11.45
C LEU A 151 -16.56 5.89 12.38
N ILE A 152 -16.96 4.67 12.06
CA ILE A 152 -17.92 3.91 12.86
C ILE A 152 -17.42 3.74 14.30
N SER A 153 -16.13 3.44 14.49
CA SER A 153 -15.55 3.25 15.84
C SER A 153 -15.43 4.54 16.67
N GLN A 154 -15.39 5.71 16.04
CA GLN A 154 -15.22 6.98 16.73
C GLN A 154 -16.53 7.75 16.99
N VAL A 155 -17.58 7.50 16.20
CA VAL A 155 -18.89 8.15 16.37
C VAL A 155 -19.45 8.00 17.80
N PRO A 156 -19.43 6.81 18.44
CA PRO A 156 -19.92 6.65 19.80
C PRO A 156 -19.20 7.57 20.81
N LYS A 157 -17.87 7.69 20.69
CA LYS A 157 -17.06 8.53 21.58
C LYS A 157 -17.41 10.02 21.43
N VAL A 158 -17.74 10.46 20.20
CA VAL A 158 -18.26 11.83 19.97
C VAL A 158 -19.65 11.99 20.59
N LEU A 159 -20.47 10.95 20.55
CA LEU A 159 -21.81 10.94 21.15
C LEU A 159 -21.80 10.73 22.69
N GLY A 160 -20.64 10.47 23.28
CA GLY A 160 -20.43 10.35 24.72
C GLY A 160 -20.78 8.98 25.31
N PHE A 161 -20.85 7.93 24.50
CA PHE A 161 -21.04 6.56 24.98
C PHE A 161 -20.02 5.58 24.39
N SER A 162 -19.98 4.37 24.92
CA SER A 162 -19.14 3.27 24.41
C SER A 162 -20.01 2.14 23.86
N ILE A 163 -19.49 1.44 22.84
CA ILE A 163 -20.10 0.24 22.27
C ILE A 163 -19.13 -0.93 22.34
N GLU A 164 -19.65 -2.15 22.29
CA GLU A 164 -18.84 -3.36 22.13
C GLU A 164 -18.38 -3.47 20.67
N ASN A 165 -17.07 -3.54 20.44
CA ASN A 165 -16.48 -3.49 19.10
C ASN A 165 -16.46 -4.90 18.47
N GLU A 166 -17.61 -5.40 18.03
CA GLU A 166 -17.73 -6.71 17.37
C GLU A 166 -17.79 -6.62 15.82
N GLY A 167 -17.27 -5.56 15.25
CA GLY A 167 -17.18 -5.34 13.80
C GLY A 167 -18.03 -4.15 13.30
N PRO A 168 -17.71 -3.63 12.09
CA PRO A 168 -18.29 -2.37 11.62
C PRO A 168 -19.80 -2.39 11.45
N LEU A 169 -20.37 -3.46 10.91
CA LEU A 169 -21.83 -3.56 10.69
C LEU A 169 -22.62 -3.60 12.00
N ARG A 170 -22.13 -4.37 12.98
CA ARG A 170 -22.74 -4.46 14.31
C ARG A 170 -22.59 -3.14 15.06
N GLY A 171 -21.43 -2.48 14.92
CA GLY A 171 -21.19 -1.16 15.47
C GLY A 171 -22.20 -0.12 15.00
N VAL A 172 -22.58 -0.11 13.71
CA VAL A 172 -23.64 0.79 13.21
C VAL A 172 -24.96 0.51 13.89
N TRP A 173 -25.33 -0.77 14.04
CA TRP A 173 -26.56 -1.15 14.72
C TRP A 173 -26.58 -0.71 16.19
N GLU A 174 -25.47 -0.94 16.92
CA GLU A 174 -25.33 -0.54 18.32
C GLU A 174 -25.38 1.00 18.50
N ILE A 175 -24.79 1.76 17.56
CA ILE A 175 -24.89 3.23 17.56
C ILE A 175 -26.34 3.67 17.43
N VAL A 176 -27.08 3.08 16.47
CA VAL A 176 -28.48 3.44 16.24
C VAL A 176 -29.35 3.09 17.45
N THR A 177 -29.21 1.89 18.01
CA THR A 177 -29.97 1.46 19.19
C THR A 177 -29.65 2.31 20.42
N ALA A 178 -28.36 2.59 20.70
CA ALA A 178 -27.95 3.45 21.80
C ALA A 178 -28.47 4.91 21.65
N ALA A 179 -28.51 5.41 20.42
CA ALA A 179 -29.09 6.72 20.14
C ALA A 179 -30.62 6.76 20.38
N LEU A 180 -31.32 5.72 19.97
CA LEU A 180 -32.77 5.59 20.21
C LEU A 180 -33.10 5.40 21.69
N ASP A 181 -32.23 4.72 22.45
CA ASP A 181 -32.34 4.54 23.90
C ASP A 181 -32.00 5.85 24.69
N GLY A 182 -31.67 6.93 24.00
CA GLY A 182 -31.39 8.22 24.66
C GLY A 182 -30.02 8.29 25.37
N LYS A 183 -29.06 7.42 25.04
CA LYS A 183 -27.73 7.38 25.68
C LYS A 183 -26.78 8.51 25.20
N ILE A 184 -27.25 9.40 24.34
CA ILE A 184 -26.45 10.50 23.81
C ILE A 184 -26.16 11.53 24.90
N ASN A 185 -24.88 11.80 25.15
CA ASN A 185 -24.46 12.95 25.94
C ASN A 185 -24.29 14.17 25.02
N TRP A 186 -25.28 15.08 25.05
CA TRP A 186 -25.31 16.25 24.17
C TRP A 186 -24.14 17.22 24.39
N ILE A 187 -23.56 17.26 25.60
CA ILE A 187 -22.41 18.09 25.90
C ILE A 187 -21.15 17.48 25.27
N ALA A 188 -20.96 16.17 25.37
CA ALA A 188 -19.89 15.47 24.66
C ALA A 188 -20.01 15.64 23.15
N PHE A 189 -21.22 15.52 22.61
CA PHE A 189 -21.49 15.77 21.20
C PHE A 189 -21.14 17.20 20.78
N ALA A 190 -21.54 18.22 21.57
CA ALA A 190 -21.21 19.61 21.27
C ALA A 190 -19.70 19.86 21.25
N ILE A 191 -18.93 19.27 22.18
CA ILE A 191 -17.48 19.37 22.23
C ILE A 191 -16.87 18.66 21.02
N GLY A 192 -17.27 17.43 20.74
CA GLY A 192 -16.73 16.66 19.62
C GLY A 192 -17.04 17.31 18.27
N ALA A 193 -18.31 17.69 18.04
CA ALA A 193 -18.73 18.37 16.82
C ALA A 193 -18.07 19.75 16.66
N GLY A 194 -17.97 20.52 17.75
CA GLY A 194 -17.27 21.81 17.76
C GLY A 194 -15.78 21.66 17.44
N THR A 195 -15.11 20.67 18.05
CA THR A 195 -13.70 20.34 17.76
C THR A 195 -13.53 19.96 16.29
N LEU A 196 -14.39 19.09 15.76
CA LEU A 196 -14.36 18.67 14.37
C LEU A 196 -14.59 19.85 13.42
N ALA A 197 -15.57 20.72 13.73
CA ALA A 197 -15.84 21.91 12.93
C ALA A 197 -14.63 22.85 12.87
N VAL A 198 -13.98 23.13 14.00
CA VAL A 198 -12.78 23.97 14.04
C VAL A 198 -11.65 23.36 13.22
N ILE A 199 -11.42 22.04 13.33
CA ILE A 199 -10.37 21.36 12.56
C ILE A 199 -10.66 21.47 11.06
N LEU A 200 -11.90 21.22 10.61
CA LEU A 200 -12.27 21.24 9.19
C LEU A 200 -12.24 22.68 8.62
N LEU A 201 -12.69 23.67 9.36
CA LEU A 201 -12.66 25.09 8.95
C LEU A 201 -11.22 25.60 8.79
N LEU A 202 -10.33 25.19 9.68
CA LEU A 202 -8.92 25.61 9.66
C LEU A 202 -8.03 24.73 8.78
N LYS A 203 -8.54 23.61 8.24
CA LYS A 203 -7.77 22.63 7.45
C LYS A 203 -6.98 23.26 6.29
N ASN A 204 -7.55 24.24 5.63
CA ASN A 204 -6.94 24.89 4.45
C ASN A 204 -5.96 26.04 4.84
N ASN A 205 -5.92 26.44 6.10
CA ASN A 205 -5.04 27.50 6.56
C ASN A 205 -3.71 26.94 7.06
N LYS A 206 -2.70 26.91 6.18
CA LYS A 206 -1.37 26.39 6.50
C LYS A 206 -0.62 27.14 7.61
N ARG A 207 -1.08 28.35 8.00
CA ARG A 207 -0.42 29.18 9.02
C ARG A 207 -0.95 28.89 10.43
N VAL A 208 -2.08 28.21 10.55
CA VAL A 208 -2.76 27.99 11.82
C VAL A 208 -2.86 26.48 12.10
N PRO A 209 -2.29 25.98 13.19
CA PRO A 209 -2.37 24.56 13.55
C PRO A 209 -3.77 24.22 14.09
N GLY A 210 -4.74 24.01 13.17
CA GLY A 210 -6.15 23.85 13.51
C GLY A 210 -6.44 22.74 14.52
N ILE A 211 -5.74 21.61 14.43
CA ILE A 211 -5.86 20.49 15.39
C ILE A 211 -5.46 20.94 16.80
N LEU A 212 -4.32 21.64 16.93
CA LEU A 212 -3.84 22.12 18.23
C LEU A 212 -4.83 23.09 18.87
N ILE A 213 -5.30 24.08 18.11
CA ILE A 213 -6.27 25.08 18.60
C ILE A 213 -7.56 24.42 19.05
N ALA A 214 -8.10 23.49 18.25
CA ALA A 214 -9.32 22.79 18.58
C ALA A 214 -9.17 21.95 19.86
N VAL A 215 -8.05 21.24 20.00
CA VAL A 215 -7.76 20.38 21.15
C VAL A 215 -7.50 21.21 22.41
N ILE A 216 -6.70 22.30 22.34
CA ILE A 216 -6.47 23.20 23.48
C ILE A 216 -7.79 23.85 23.91
N GLY A 217 -8.60 24.31 22.94
CA GLY A 217 -9.90 24.91 23.23
C GLY A 217 -10.83 23.94 23.94
N ALA A 218 -10.95 22.69 23.44
CA ALA A 218 -11.75 21.65 24.07
C ALA A 218 -11.25 21.29 25.48
N THR A 219 -9.93 21.17 25.65
CA THR A 219 -9.30 20.91 26.97
C THR A 219 -9.55 22.04 27.98
N ALA A 220 -9.41 23.29 27.52
CA ALA A 220 -9.63 24.47 28.35
C ALA A 220 -11.12 24.57 28.77
N ILE A 221 -12.05 24.38 27.84
CA ILE A 221 -13.49 24.37 28.13
C ILE A 221 -13.82 23.25 29.14
N SER A 222 -13.32 22.04 28.91
CA SER A 222 -13.54 20.92 29.83
C SER A 222 -12.99 21.16 31.23
N GLY A 223 -11.77 21.74 31.34
CA GLY A 223 -11.15 22.03 32.63
C GLY A 223 -11.79 23.20 33.36
N ILE A 224 -12.11 24.32 32.67
CA ILE A 224 -12.71 25.51 33.29
C ILE A 224 -14.11 25.22 33.84
N PHE A 225 -14.91 24.46 33.10
CA PHE A 225 -16.30 24.13 33.48
C PHE A 225 -16.41 22.85 34.31
N ASP A 226 -15.29 22.15 34.56
CA ASP A 226 -15.24 20.84 35.24
C ASP A 226 -16.29 19.85 34.68
N LEU A 227 -16.23 19.66 33.36
CA LEU A 227 -17.24 18.89 32.63
C LEU A 227 -17.16 17.39 32.92
N GLU A 228 -16.02 16.90 33.41
CA GLU A 228 -15.87 15.53 33.91
C GLU A 228 -16.85 15.26 35.07
N SER A 229 -16.86 16.12 36.09
CA SER A 229 -17.72 15.94 37.27
C SER A 229 -19.17 16.38 37.03
N ARG A 230 -19.40 17.44 36.23
CA ARG A 230 -20.73 18.07 36.08
C ARG A 230 -21.55 17.47 34.95
N ALA A 231 -20.89 16.92 33.96
CA ALA A 231 -21.56 16.47 32.74
C ALA A 231 -21.21 15.02 32.34
N ASP A 232 -20.52 14.31 33.23
CA ASP A 232 -20.09 12.91 33.02
C ASP A 232 -19.34 12.72 31.68
N ILE A 233 -18.44 13.67 31.36
CA ILE A 233 -17.66 13.60 30.14
C ILE A 233 -16.39 12.81 30.39
N ALA A 234 -16.20 11.74 29.64
CA ALA A 234 -14.97 10.98 29.68
C ALA A 234 -13.78 11.82 29.18
N VAL A 235 -12.77 11.98 30.04
CA VAL A 235 -11.52 12.68 29.78
C VAL A 235 -10.33 11.70 29.78
N LEU A 236 -9.20 12.15 29.26
CA LEU A 236 -7.97 11.36 29.21
C LEU A 236 -7.46 10.97 30.62
N GLY A 237 -7.70 11.82 31.63
CA GLY A 237 -7.24 11.62 32.99
C GLY A 237 -5.73 11.91 33.17
N GLN A 238 -5.20 11.47 34.31
CA GLN A 238 -3.77 11.65 34.60
C GLN A 238 -2.92 10.71 33.74
N LEU A 239 -1.99 11.28 33.01
CA LEU A 239 -1.00 10.50 32.28
C LEU A 239 0.11 10.03 33.25
N PRO A 240 0.59 8.78 33.12
CA PRO A 240 1.78 8.34 33.83
C PRO A 240 2.97 9.26 33.53
N GLU A 241 3.75 9.56 34.56
CA GLU A 241 4.96 10.38 34.43
C GLU A 241 6.13 9.52 33.92
N GLY A 242 6.93 10.10 33.04
CA GLY A 242 8.20 9.50 32.62
C GLY A 242 8.24 9.03 31.16
N LEU A 243 9.45 8.74 30.73
CA LEU A 243 9.75 8.25 29.40
C LEU A 243 9.44 6.75 29.29
N PRO A 244 9.20 6.23 28.07
CA PRO A 244 8.94 4.82 27.88
C PRO A 244 10.13 3.97 28.33
N ALA A 245 9.88 3.02 29.24
CA ALA A 245 10.89 2.06 29.64
C ALA A 245 10.99 0.92 28.59
N PHE A 246 12.19 0.37 28.45
CA PHE A 246 12.36 -0.84 27.67
C PHE A 246 11.58 -1.99 28.31
N ALA A 247 10.74 -2.65 27.53
CA ALA A 247 9.95 -3.79 27.97
C ALA A 247 9.83 -4.81 26.83
N ILE A 248 9.90 -6.08 27.19
CA ILE A 248 9.59 -7.16 26.25
C ILE A 248 8.11 -7.48 26.41
N PRO A 249 7.28 -7.25 25.38
CA PRO A 249 5.85 -7.55 25.48
C PRO A 249 5.61 -9.06 25.53
N TRP A 250 5.06 -9.54 26.64
CA TRP A 250 4.71 -10.95 26.80
C TRP A 250 3.27 -11.21 26.39
N ILE A 251 3.07 -12.21 25.53
CA ILE A 251 1.77 -12.68 25.06
C ILE A 251 1.60 -14.16 25.33
N THR A 252 0.37 -14.63 25.43
CA THR A 252 0.07 -16.05 25.62
C THR A 252 0.20 -16.81 24.29
N SER A 253 0.35 -18.14 24.36
CA SER A 253 0.43 -18.98 23.16
C SER A 253 -0.83 -18.86 22.26
N ALA A 254 -2.00 -18.63 22.86
CA ALA A 254 -3.24 -18.43 22.13
C ALA A 254 -3.25 -17.11 21.31
N ASP A 255 -2.51 -16.10 21.75
CA ASP A 255 -2.45 -14.79 21.09
C ASP A 255 -1.47 -14.77 19.90
N VAL A 256 -0.55 -15.75 19.83
CA VAL A 256 0.56 -15.73 18.85
C VAL A 256 0.06 -15.66 17.41
N LEU A 257 -0.85 -16.54 17.01
CA LEU A 257 -1.32 -16.59 15.63
C LEU A 257 -2.11 -15.33 15.23
N PRO A 258 -3.08 -14.84 16.02
CA PRO A 258 -3.75 -13.57 15.73
C PRO A 258 -2.79 -12.38 15.62
N ILE A 259 -1.79 -12.29 16.50
CA ILE A 259 -0.79 -11.20 16.48
C ILE A 259 0.17 -11.31 15.30
N LEU A 260 0.56 -12.51 14.88
CA LEU A 260 1.34 -12.71 13.66
C LEU A 260 0.57 -12.23 12.41
N ILE A 261 -0.72 -12.62 12.30
CA ILE A 261 -1.58 -12.20 11.20
C ILE A 261 -1.77 -10.68 11.21
N GLY A 262 -2.10 -10.12 12.37
CA GLY A 262 -2.27 -8.67 12.55
C GLY A 262 -0.98 -7.89 12.25
N GLY A 263 0.16 -8.35 12.76
CA GLY A 263 1.46 -7.73 12.51
C GLY A 263 1.88 -7.78 11.05
N PHE A 264 1.59 -8.89 10.36
CA PHE A 264 1.80 -8.99 8.91
C PHE A 264 0.89 -8.02 8.13
N ALA A 265 -0.39 -7.95 8.48
CA ALA A 265 -1.33 -7.01 7.85
C ALA A 265 -0.88 -5.56 8.05
N VAL A 266 -0.44 -5.19 9.26
CA VAL A 266 0.14 -3.88 9.54
C VAL A 266 1.38 -3.63 8.70
N ALA A 267 2.30 -4.60 8.59
CA ALA A 267 3.51 -4.46 7.79
C ALA A 267 3.19 -4.11 6.33
N VAL A 268 2.23 -4.81 5.74
CA VAL A 268 1.80 -4.60 4.35
C VAL A 268 1.20 -3.21 4.18
N VAL A 269 0.24 -2.81 5.01
CA VAL A 269 -0.43 -1.49 4.93
C VAL A 269 0.57 -0.37 5.17
N SER A 270 1.33 -0.46 6.26
CA SER A 270 2.31 0.56 6.67
C SER A 270 3.38 0.76 5.59
N PHE A 271 3.88 -0.33 5.00
CA PHE A 271 4.87 -0.23 3.95
C PHE A 271 4.28 0.29 2.63
N ALA A 272 3.06 -0.11 2.26
CA ALA A 272 2.39 0.41 1.08
C ALA A 272 2.22 1.94 1.14
N ASP A 273 1.74 2.46 2.28
CA ASP A 273 1.58 3.90 2.49
C ASP A 273 2.94 4.63 2.51
N THR A 274 3.91 4.06 3.22
CA THR A 274 5.27 4.62 3.33
C THR A 274 5.98 4.66 1.99
N SER A 275 5.87 3.62 1.17
CA SER A 275 6.48 3.55 -0.15
C SER A 275 5.93 4.63 -1.09
N VAL A 276 4.62 4.87 -1.08
CA VAL A 276 4.00 5.91 -1.91
C VAL A 276 4.45 7.30 -1.48
N LEU A 277 4.40 7.58 -0.16
CA LEU A 277 4.78 8.86 0.39
C LEU A 277 6.28 9.14 0.16
N SER A 278 7.14 8.17 0.43
CA SER A 278 8.58 8.24 0.23
C SER A 278 8.94 8.58 -1.22
N ARG A 279 8.34 7.89 -2.20
CA ARG A 279 8.58 8.17 -3.63
C ARG A 279 8.07 9.55 -4.04
N ALA A 280 6.92 9.98 -3.54
CA ALA A 280 6.38 11.31 -3.83
C ALA A 280 7.33 12.41 -3.35
N TYR A 281 7.84 12.29 -2.12
CA TYR A 281 8.80 13.26 -1.58
C TYR A 281 10.18 13.14 -2.21
N ALA A 282 10.65 11.94 -2.54
CA ALA A 282 11.89 11.74 -3.27
C ALA A 282 11.88 12.45 -4.63
N ALA A 283 10.78 12.32 -5.38
CA ALA A 283 10.59 13.00 -6.66
C ALA A 283 10.57 14.53 -6.51
N ARG A 284 9.88 15.06 -5.49
CA ARG A 284 9.80 16.51 -5.21
C ARG A 284 11.13 17.11 -4.78
N LEU A 285 11.93 16.37 -4.03
CA LEU A 285 13.24 16.79 -3.55
C LEU A 285 14.39 16.49 -4.52
N GLY A 286 14.11 15.81 -5.64
CA GLY A 286 15.13 15.41 -6.62
C GLY A 286 16.14 14.40 -6.08
N VAL A 287 15.74 13.57 -5.10
CA VAL A 287 16.59 12.53 -4.50
C VAL A 287 16.08 11.13 -4.85
N LYS A 288 16.96 10.14 -4.79
CA LYS A 288 16.58 8.73 -4.93
C LYS A 288 16.45 8.10 -3.56
N VAL A 289 15.39 7.34 -3.35
CA VAL A 289 15.18 6.53 -2.14
C VAL A 289 15.05 5.07 -2.56
N ASP A 290 15.81 4.19 -1.89
CA ASP A 290 15.74 2.75 -2.08
C ASP A 290 14.55 2.19 -1.26
N PRO A 291 13.53 1.59 -1.91
CA PRO A 291 12.37 1.05 -1.20
C PRO A 291 12.73 -0.07 -0.21
N ASN A 292 13.80 -0.84 -0.46
CA ASN A 292 14.24 -1.88 0.47
C ASN A 292 14.80 -1.26 1.75
N GLN A 293 15.55 -0.18 1.63
CA GLN A 293 16.07 0.57 2.77
C GLN A 293 14.95 1.27 3.54
N GLU A 294 13.92 1.75 2.84
CA GLU A 294 12.71 2.31 3.45
C GLU A 294 11.99 1.28 4.32
N MET A 295 11.87 0.02 3.83
CA MET A 295 11.32 -1.10 4.62
C MET A 295 12.13 -1.34 5.89
N VAL A 296 13.46 -1.33 5.80
CA VAL A 296 14.33 -1.53 6.97
C VAL A 296 14.19 -0.36 7.96
N GLY A 297 14.13 0.88 7.48
CA GLY A 297 13.93 2.06 8.32
C GLY A 297 12.58 2.04 9.05
N LEU A 298 11.51 1.73 8.34
CA LEU A 298 10.17 1.55 8.91
C LEU A 298 10.15 0.38 9.90
N GLY A 299 10.79 -0.73 9.55
CA GLY A 299 10.88 -1.91 10.39
C GLY A 299 11.63 -1.65 11.68
N ALA A 300 12.76 -0.94 11.63
CA ALA A 300 13.52 -0.54 12.82
C ALA A 300 12.70 0.39 13.73
N ALA A 301 11.94 1.32 13.15
CA ALA A 301 11.06 2.21 13.90
C ALA A 301 9.92 1.44 14.60
N ASN A 302 9.32 0.45 13.93
CA ASN A 302 8.30 -0.42 14.52
C ASN A 302 8.87 -1.33 15.62
N LEU A 303 10.04 -1.93 15.42
CA LEU A 303 10.72 -2.70 16.48
C LEU A 303 10.97 -1.84 17.72
N ALA A 304 11.50 -0.64 17.51
CA ALA A 304 11.75 0.30 18.61
C ALA A 304 10.43 0.68 19.32
N ALA A 305 9.34 0.95 18.56
CA ALA A 305 8.03 1.20 19.16
C ALA A 305 7.59 0.04 20.06
N GLY A 306 7.69 -1.20 19.59
CA GLY A 306 7.25 -2.39 20.31
C GLY A 306 8.02 -2.64 21.60
N PHE A 307 9.34 -2.43 21.62
CA PHE A 307 10.16 -2.60 22.82
C PHE A 307 10.04 -1.45 23.82
N PHE A 308 9.52 -0.29 23.42
CA PHE A 308 9.35 0.87 24.28
C PHE A 308 7.87 1.20 24.51
N GLN A 309 7.04 0.20 24.71
CA GLN A 309 5.63 0.31 25.09
C GLN A 309 4.77 1.13 24.10
N GLY A 310 5.22 1.23 22.85
CA GLY A 310 4.45 1.79 21.76
C GLY A 310 3.57 0.73 21.09
N PHE A 311 3.07 1.08 19.92
CA PHE A 311 2.27 0.20 19.05
C PHE A 311 2.67 0.44 17.59
N PRO A 312 2.15 -0.34 16.62
CA PRO A 312 2.55 -0.21 15.22
C PRO A 312 2.37 1.20 14.67
N ILE A 313 3.36 1.65 13.89
CA ILE A 313 3.38 2.98 13.29
C ILE A 313 3.58 2.90 11.77
N SER A 314 3.20 4.01 11.11
CA SER A 314 3.41 4.21 9.67
C SER A 314 3.91 5.62 9.37
N SER A 315 4.16 5.90 8.08
CA SER A 315 4.39 7.26 7.62
C SER A 315 3.10 8.06 7.61
N SER A 316 3.22 9.37 7.75
CA SER A 316 2.06 10.25 7.84
C SER A 316 1.94 11.18 6.64
N SER A 317 0.89 11.00 5.87
CA SER A 317 0.50 11.88 4.76
C SER A 317 0.01 13.26 5.21
N SER A 318 -0.38 13.42 6.47
CA SER A 318 -0.84 14.69 7.03
C SER A 318 0.27 15.48 7.74
N ARG A 319 1.16 14.80 8.46
CA ARG A 319 2.24 15.42 9.26
C ARG A 319 3.46 15.76 8.44
N THR A 320 3.84 14.93 7.47
CA THR A 320 4.98 15.19 6.58
C THR A 320 4.82 16.50 5.77
N PRO A 321 3.65 16.82 5.17
CA PRO A 321 3.44 18.12 4.51
C PRO A 321 3.54 19.32 5.47
N VAL A 322 3.14 19.15 6.73
CA VAL A 322 3.27 20.23 7.74
C VAL A 322 4.73 20.47 8.08
N ALA A 323 5.51 19.41 8.29
CA ALA A 323 6.95 19.52 8.49
C ALA A 323 7.63 20.20 7.28
N GLU A 324 7.28 19.79 6.05
CA GLU A 324 7.77 20.42 4.83
C GLU A 324 7.42 21.91 4.74
N ALA A 325 6.15 22.26 4.98
CA ALA A 325 5.67 23.65 4.95
C ALA A 325 6.33 24.52 6.02
N ALA A 326 6.69 23.94 7.17
CA ALA A 326 7.45 24.61 8.22
C ALA A 326 8.96 24.72 7.92
N GLY A 327 9.41 24.14 6.81
CA GLY A 327 10.77 24.27 6.32
C GLY A 327 11.71 23.13 6.65
N ALA A 328 11.21 21.97 7.07
CA ALA A 328 12.02 20.77 7.37
C ALA A 328 13.01 20.45 6.24
N ARG A 329 14.23 20.13 6.60
CA ARG A 329 15.33 19.80 5.69
C ARG A 329 15.85 18.39 5.90
N THR A 330 15.82 17.91 7.15
CA THR A 330 16.36 16.60 7.51
C THR A 330 15.51 15.93 8.60
N GLN A 331 15.84 14.67 8.92
CA GLN A 331 15.23 13.93 10.02
C GLN A 331 15.50 14.55 11.42
N LEU A 332 16.40 15.54 11.52
CA LEU A 332 16.57 16.31 12.76
C LEU A 332 15.25 17.00 13.18
N THR A 333 14.41 17.39 12.22
CA THR A 333 13.04 17.84 12.47
C THR A 333 12.25 16.84 13.34
N GLY A 334 12.29 15.54 12.98
CA GLY A 334 11.66 14.47 13.74
C GLY A 334 12.27 14.29 15.13
N VAL A 335 13.61 14.38 15.23
CA VAL A 335 14.31 14.31 16.52
C VAL A 335 13.89 15.45 17.46
N ILE A 336 13.82 16.67 16.94
CA ILE A 336 13.39 17.84 17.74
C ILE A 336 11.92 17.69 18.15
N GLY A 337 11.06 17.23 17.23
CA GLY A 337 9.67 16.92 17.56
C GLY A 337 9.54 15.86 18.66
N ALA A 338 10.31 14.78 18.57
CA ALA A 338 10.35 13.73 19.59
C ALA A 338 10.83 14.26 20.95
N LEU A 339 11.89 15.09 20.97
CA LEU A 339 12.39 15.72 22.20
C LEU A 339 11.36 16.68 22.81
N ALA A 340 10.64 17.45 22.01
CA ALA A 340 9.59 18.34 22.50
C ALA A 340 8.44 17.55 23.14
N VAL A 341 8.02 16.44 22.53
CA VAL A 341 7.01 15.53 23.09
C VAL A 341 7.53 14.87 24.38
N ALA A 342 8.78 14.41 24.40
CA ALA A 342 9.40 13.82 25.57
C ALA A 342 9.46 14.82 26.74
N LEU A 343 9.82 16.07 26.44
CA LEU A 343 9.85 17.16 27.43
C LEU A 343 8.45 17.40 28.02
N LEU A 344 7.42 17.43 27.19
CA LEU A 344 6.02 17.56 27.63
C LEU A 344 5.63 16.43 28.60
N VAL A 345 5.93 15.17 28.24
CA VAL A 345 5.58 13.99 29.07
C VAL A 345 6.28 14.04 30.44
N VAL A 346 7.53 14.53 30.50
CA VAL A 346 8.30 14.58 31.74
C VAL A 346 7.92 15.80 32.59
N MET A 347 7.73 16.98 31.97
CA MET A 347 7.57 18.23 32.73
C MET A 347 6.13 18.67 32.95
N ALA A 348 5.21 18.25 32.06
CA ALA A 348 3.84 18.74 32.10
C ALA A 348 2.77 17.68 31.78
N PRO A 349 2.84 16.44 32.34
CA PRO A 349 1.89 15.37 32.04
C PRO A 349 0.44 15.74 32.37
N ASN A 350 0.24 16.59 33.41
CA ASN A 350 -1.07 17.02 33.85
C ASN A 350 -1.75 18.05 32.94
N LEU A 351 -1.04 18.62 31.97
CA LEU A 351 -1.60 19.60 31.02
C LEU A 351 -2.75 19.00 30.17
N LEU A 352 -2.69 17.72 29.94
CA LEU A 352 -3.62 16.99 29.07
C LEU A 352 -4.72 16.24 29.85
N ARG A 353 -4.73 16.31 31.19
CA ARG A 353 -5.64 15.51 32.04
C ARG A 353 -7.11 15.74 31.73
N HIS A 354 -7.51 16.98 31.40
CA HIS A 354 -8.90 17.36 31.11
C HIS A 354 -9.27 17.24 29.61
N LEU A 355 -8.42 16.61 28.79
CA LEU A 355 -8.67 16.45 27.37
C LEU A 355 -9.84 15.49 27.13
N PRO A 356 -10.97 15.95 26.55
CA PRO A 356 -12.14 15.11 26.35
C PRO A 356 -11.92 14.03 25.29
N ASN A 357 -12.40 12.81 25.54
CA ASN A 357 -12.36 11.72 24.57
C ASN A 357 -13.15 12.05 23.30
N ALA A 358 -14.20 12.84 23.39
CA ALA A 358 -14.97 13.34 22.25
C ALA A 358 -14.12 14.24 21.33
N ALA A 359 -13.22 15.06 21.89
CA ALA A 359 -12.30 15.87 21.11
C ALA A 359 -11.21 15.01 20.43
N LEU A 360 -10.69 14.00 21.12
CA LEU A 360 -9.77 13.03 20.52
C LEU A 360 -10.41 12.26 19.36
N ALA A 361 -11.66 11.80 19.54
CA ALA A 361 -12.43 11.14 18.50
C ALA A 361 -12.65 12.06 17.28
N ALA A 362 -12.91 13.35 17.50
CA ALA A 362 -13.03 14.35 16.44
C ALA A 362 -11.73 14.50 15.62
N VAL A 363 -10.56 14.45 16.27
CA VAL A 363 -9.25 14.45 15.58
C VAL A 363 -9.09 13.23 14.69
N VAL A 364 -9.47 12.05 15.19
CA VAL A 364 -9.43 10.80 14.43
C VAL A 364 -10.38 10.85 13.24
N ILE A 365 -11.62 11.30 13.45
CA ILE A 365 -12.63 11.47 12.39
C ILE A 365 -12.13 12.43 11.29
N ALA A 366 -11.58 13.58 11.67
CA ALA A 366 -11.03 14.55 10.72
C ALA A 366 -9.93 13.93 9.84
N SER A 367 -9.11 13.06 10.43
CA SER A 367 -8.06 12.33 9.70
C SER A 367 -8.63 11.21 8.83
N ALA A 368 -9.61 10.46 9.33
CA ALA A 368 -10.28 9.39 8.58
C ALA A 368 -11.00 9.94 7.33
N ILE A 369 -11.61 11.12 7.43
CA ILE A 369 -12.17 11.83 6.26
C ILE A 369 -11.09 12.09 5.19
N GLY A 370 -9.84 12.30 5.60
CA GLY A 370 -8.71 12.49 4.69
C GLY A 370 -8.24 11.20 3.99
N LEU A 371 -8.66 10.02 4.46
CA LEU A 371 -8.34 8.73 3.82
C LEU A 371 -9.29 8.38 2.67
N PHE A 372 -10.44 9.06 2.56
CA PHE A 372 -11.38 8.79 1.47
C PHE A 372 -10.85 9.28 0.13
N GLU A 373 -10.68 8.37 -0.80
CA GLU A 373 -10.20 8.59 -2.17
C GLU A 373 -11.36 8.57 -3.19
N ILE A 374 -12.44 9.33 -2.89
CA ILE A 374 -13.68 9.32 -3.70
C ILE A 374 -13.44 9.87 -5.12
N ALA A 375 -12.60 10.89 -5.24
CA ALA A 375 -12.27 11.49 -6.54
C ALA A 375 -11.57 10.48 -7.46
N ASP A 376 -10.63 9.72 -6.90
CA ASP A 376 -9.90 8.69 -7.64
C ASP A 376 -10.80 7.49 -7.98
N LEU A 377 -11.69 7.06 -7.08
CA LEU A 377 -12.70 6.04 -7.40
C LEU A 377 -13.63 6.48 -8.54
N THR A 378 -14.07 7.73 -8.52
CA THR A 378 -14.90 8.29 -9.60
C THR A 378 -14.14 8.31 -10.93
N ARG A 379 -12.85 8.66 -10.90
CA ARG A 379 -11.96 8.60 -12.06
C ARG A 379 -11.84 7.17 -12.61
N ILE A 380 -11.59 6.19 -11.73
CA ILE A 380 -11.47 4.77 -12.12
C ILE A 380 -12.77 4.29 -12.76
N TYR A 381 -13.94 4.62 -12.18
CA TYR A 381 -15.24 4.24 -12.75
C TYR A 381 -15.44 4.71 -14.20
N ARG A 382 -14.92 5.93 -14.52
CA ARG A 382 -15.01 6.48 -15.87
C ARG A 382 -14.05 5.83 -16.86
N ILE A 383 -12.88 5.37 -16.38
CA ILE A 383 -11.83 4.78 -17.23
C ILE A 383 -12.05 3.28 -17.38
N GLN A 384 -12.24 2.57 -16.26
CA GLN A 384 -12.29 1.12 -16.25
C GLN A 384 -13.25 0.60 -15.16
N ARG A 385 -14.47 0.25 -15.55
CA ARG A 385 -15.52 -0.17 -14.63
C ARG A 385 -15.17 -1.42 -13.82
N TRP A 386 -14.39 -2.34 -14.39
CA TRP A 386 -13.97 -3.55 -13.70
C TRP A 386 -13.11 -3.22 -12.45
N GLU A 387 -12.11 -2.38 -12.61
CA GLU A 387 -11.23 -1.94 -11.52
C GLU A 387 -12.01 -1.18 -10.43
N PHE A 388 -13.04 -0.42 -10.83
CA PHE A 388 -13.95 0.21 -9.85
C PHE A 388 -14.67 -0.83 -8.99
N TRP A 389 -15.25 -1.87 -9.61
CA TRP A 389 -15.93 -2.93 -8.86
C TRP A 389 -14.98 -3.71 -7.97
N LEU A 390 -13.75 -3.89 -8.40
CA LEU A 390 -12.69 -4.48 -7.59
C LEU A 390 -12.43 -3.65 -6.32
N SER A 391 -12.36 -2.32 -6.45
CA SER A 391 -12.25 -1.41 -5.30
C SER A 391 -13.44 -1.53 -4.36
N ILE A 392 -14.67 -1.65 -4.90
CA ILE A 392 -15.88 -1.81 -4.08
C ILE A 392 -15.89 -3.13 -3.33
N VAL A 393 -15.42 -4.22 -3.94
CA VAL A 393 -15.28 -5.52 -3.26
C VAL A 393 -14.28 -5.44 -2.11
N CYS A 394 -13.14 -4.77 -2.31
CA CYS A 394 -12.15 -4.56 -1.25
C CYS A 394 -12.72 -3.69 -0.11
N LEU A 395 -13.44 -2.60 -0.43
CA LEU A 395 -14.14 -1.77 0.55
C LEU A 395 -15.14 -2.59 1.35
N ALA A 396 -16.01 -3.35 0.67
CA ALA A 396 -17.01 -4.19 1.30
C ALA A 396 -16.38 -5.28 2.17
N GLY A 397 -15.27 -5.87 1.72
CA GLY A 397 -14.49 -6.84 2.49
C GLY A 397 -14.06 -6.29 3.84
N VAL A 398 -13.50 -5.07 3.86
CA VAL A 398 -13.10 -4.40 5.11
C VAL A 398 -14.32 -4.02 5.95
N ALA A 399 -15.38 -3.49 5.34
CA ALA A 399 -16.58 -3.04 6.05
C ALA A 399 -17.37 -4.19 6.66
N VAL A 400 -17.37 -5.37 6.05
CA VAL A 400 -18.15 -6.55 6.52
C VAL A 400 -17.34 -7.42 7.46
N PHE A 401 -16.11 -7.77 7.07
CA PHE A 401 -15.29 -8.73 7.82
C PHE A 401 -14.32 -8.05 8.79
N GLY A 402 -14.21 -6.72 8.75
CA GLY A 402 -13.22 -5.95 9.51
C GLY A 402 -11.91 -5.75 8.77
N ALA A 403 -11.03 -4.92 9.35
CA ALA A 403 -9.82 -4.44 8.65
C ALA A 403 -8.85 -5.58 8.28
N ILE A 404 -8.54 -6.50 9.20
CA ILE A 404 -7.53 -7.56 8.96
C ILE A 404 -7.99 -8.55 7.89
N PRO A 405 -9.18 -9.19 7.99
CA PRO A 405 -9.64 -10.09 6.93
C PRO A 405 -9.88 -9.37 5.60
N GLY A 406 -10.34 -8.11 5.65
CA GLY A 406 -10.55 -7.28 4.45
C GLY A 406 -9.26 -6.97 3.71
N ILE A 407 -8.17 -6.67 4.43
CA ILE A 407 -6.83 -6.50 3.83
C ILE A 407 -6.33 -7.82 3.25
N GLY A 408 -6.51 -8.94 3.97
CA GLY A 408 -6.19 -10.27 3.47
C GLY A 408 -6.91 -10.57 2.14
N LEU A 409 -8.21 -10.28 2.08
CA LEU A 409 -9.00 -10.39 0.85
C LEU A 409 -8.44 -9.50 -0.27
N ALA A 410 -8.10 -8.25 0.03
CA ALA A 410 -7.53 -7.32 -0.93
C ALA A 410 -6.20 -7.82 -1.51
N ILE A 411 -5.33 -8.43 -0.69
CA ILE A 411 -4.08 -9.05 -1.14
C ILE A 411 -4.36 -10.24 -2.05
N VAL A 412 -5.28 -11.11 -1.68
CA VAL A 412 -5.66 -12.27 -2.51
C VAL A 412 -6.20 -11.81 -3.87
N ILE A 413 -7.05 -10.79 -3.88
CA ILE A 413 -7.59 -10.20 -5.11
C ILE A 413 -6.47 -9.60 -5.97
N ALA A 414 -5.50 -8.89 -5.36
CA ALA A 414 -4.35 -8.32 -6.07
C ALA A 414 -3.51 -9.41 -6.78
N VAL A 415 -3.27 -10.52 -6.10
CA VAL A 415 -2.54 -11.65 -6.67
C VAL A 415 -3.35 -12.29 -7.81
N ILE A 416 -4.66 -12.45 -7.64
CA ILE A 416 -5.53 -13.00 -8.69
C ILE A 416 -5.55 -12.06 -9.91
N GLU A 417 -5.67 -10.74 -9.72
CA GLU A 417 -5.65 -9.74 -10.80
C GLU A 417 -4.33 -9.83 -11.58
N PHE A 418 -3.20 -9.84 -10.87
CA PHE A 418 -1.88 -9.95 -11.48
C PHE A 418 -1.72 -11.25 -12.29
N LEU A 419 -2.19 -12.38 -11.75
CA LEU A 419 -2.15 -13.67 -12.45
C LEU A 419 -3.09 -13.70 -13.66
N TRP A 420 -4.25 -13.06 -13.56
CA TRP A 420 -5.24 -13.01 -14.64
C TRP A 420 -4.72 -12.29 -15.87
N ASP A 421 -4.06 -11.14 -15.69
CA ASP A 421 -3.47 -10.37 -16.77
C ASP A 421 -2.33 -11.14 -17.47
N GLY A 422 -1.52 -11.86 -16.70
CA GLY A 422 -0.48 -12.73 -17.24
C GLY A 422 -1.04 -13.98 -17.94
N TRP A 423 -2.16 -14.53 -17.46
CA TRP A 423 -2.77 -15.75 -17.99
C TRP A 423 -3.48 -15.52 -19.31
N ARG A 424 -4.16 -14.38 -19.50
CA ARG A 424 -4.95 -14.05 -20.70
C ARG A 424 -4.45 -12.81 -21.42
N PRO A 425 -3.22 -12.84 -21.97
CA PRO A 425 -2.70 -11.70 -22.70
C PRO A 425 -3.47 -11.50 -24.01
N HIS A 426 -3.32 -10.30 -24.57
CA HIS A 426 -3.84 -10.01 -25.90
C HIS A 426 -3.13 -10.87 -26.94
N SER A 427 -3.89 -11.32 -27.93
CA SER A 427 -3.38 -12.01 -29.12
C SER A 427 -4.16 -11.56 -30.34
N ALA A 428 -3.52 -11.54 -31.49
CA ALA A 428 -4.15 -11.09 -32.72
C ALA A 428 -3.63 -11.83 -33.94
N VAL A 429 -4.52 -12.03 -34.90
CA VAL A 429 -4.12 -12.38 -36.27
C VAL A 429 -3.84 -11.09 -37.02
N LEU A 430 -2.72 -11.05 -37.75
CA LEU A 430 -2.27 -9.84 -38.43
C LEU A 430 -2.49 -9.93 -39.94
N GLY A 431 -2.73 -8.76 -40.53
CA GLY A 431 -2.85 -8.59 -41.97
C GLY A 431 -2.23 -7.28 -42.44
N ARG A 432 -1.99 -7.14 -43.73
CA ARG A 432 -1.48 -5.91 -44.35
C ARG A 432 -2.63 -4.94 -44.58
N ALA A 433 -2.57 -3.78 -43.93
CA ALA A 433 -3.56 -2.70 -44.08
C ALA A 433 -3.12 -1.71 -45.16
N GLU A 434 -4.07 -1.21 -45.96
CA GLU A 434 -3.81 -0.19 -46.97
C GLU A 434 -3.40 1.14 -46.34
N GLY A 435 -2.38 1.80 -46.87
CA GLY A 435 -1.89 3.08 -46.42
C GLY A 435 -1.12 3.08 -45.10
N VAL A 436 -0.98 1.93 -44.41
CA VAL A 436 -0.24 1.79 -43.16
C VAL A 436 0.88 0.78 -43.30
N ARG A 437 2.12 1.19 -42.93
CA ARG A 437 3.27 0.28 -43.00
C ARG A 437 3.19 -0.80 -41.91
N GLY A 438 3.54 -2.04 -42.26
CA GLY A 438 3.58 -3.18 -41.33
C GLY A 438 2.32 -4.04 -41.39
N TYR A 439 2.23 -5.00 -40.43
CA TYR A 439 1.12 -5.91 -40.27
C TYR A 439 0.32 -5.56 -39.03
N HIS A 440 -1.00 -5.45 -39.17
CA HIS A 440 -1.89 -4.93 -38.16
C HIS A 440 -2.99 -5.93 -37.83
N ASP A 441 -3.53 -5.84 -36.61
CA ASP A 441 -4.63 -6.65 -36.12
C ASP A 441 -5.85 -6.50 -37.05
N ILE A 442 -6.29 -7.61 -37.66
CA ILE A 442 -7.43 -7.64 -38.58
C ILE A 442 -8.75 -7.26 -37.91
N THR A 443 -8.85 -7.35 -36.58
CA THR A 443 -10.04 -6.92 -35.84
C THR A 443 -10.11 -5.40 -35.71
N ARG A 444 -8.95 -4.74 -35.69
CA ARG A 444 -8.81 -3.27 -35.63
C ARG A 444 -8.79 -2.64 -37.02
N TYR A 445 -8.29 -3.36 -38.01
CA TYR A 445 -8.22 -2.96 -39.41
C TYR A 445 -8.99 -3.96 -40.27
N PRO A 446 -10.33 -3.86 -40.37
CA PRO A 446 -11.16 -4.83 -41.09
C PRO A 446 -10.84 -4.95 -42.59
N THR A 447 -10.23 -3.93 -43.18
CA THR A 447 -9.76 -3.91 -44.59
C THR A 447 -8.41 -4.58 -44.79
N ALA A 448 -7.73 -4.96 -43.68
CA ALA A 448 -6.41 -5.61 -43.78
C ALA A 448 -6.52 -6.96 -44.47
N ARG A 449 -5.64 -7.18 -45.46
CA ARG A 449 -5.56 -8.40 -46.23
C ARG A 449 -4.59 -9.38 -45.60
N GLN A 450 -5.00 -10.62 -45.50
CA GLN A 450 -4.16 -11.75 -45.10
C GLN A 450 -3.56 -12.43 -46.34
N LEU A 451 -2.30 -12.85 -46.23
CA LEU A 451 -1.68 -13.61 -47.33
C LEU A 451 -2.28 -15.01 -47.38
N PRO A 452 -2.66 -15.50 -48.59
CA PRO A 452 -3.19 -16.84 -48.73
C PRO A 452 -2.20 -17.89 -48.24
N GLY A 453 -2.66 -18.77 -47.35
CA GLY A 453 -1.85 -19.85 -46.77
C GLY A 453 -0.89 -19.45 -45.67
N LEU A 454 -0.79 -18.16 -45.30
CA LEU A 454 0.07 -17.65 -44.22
C LEU A 454 -0.79 -17.06 -43.10
N VAL A 455 -0.61 -17.56 -41.89
CA VAL A 455 -1.18 -16.99 -40.68
C VAL A 455 -0.10 -16.26 -39.90
N LEU A 456 -0.20 -14.93 -39.77
CA LEU A 456 0.64 -14.14 -38.90
C LEU A 456 -0.08 -14.01 -37.56
N PHE A 457 0.48 -14.58 -36.52
CA PHE A 457 -0.12 -14.60 -35.17
C PHE A 457 0.74 -13.85 -34.17
N ARG A 458 0.19 -12.86 -33.50
CA ARG A 458 0.87 -12.09 -32.46
C ARG A 458 0.42 -12.52 -31.07
N TRP A 459 1.39 -12.69 -30.18
CA TRP A 459 1.21 -12.99 -28.77
C TRP A 459 1.92 -11.95 -27.91
N ASP A 460 1.18 -11.22 -27.09
CA ASP A 460 1.65 -10.01 -26.40
C ASP A 460 2.10 -10.29 -24.95
N ALA A 461 2.75 -11.42 -24.66
CA ALA A 461 3.26 -11.77 -23.33
C ALA A 461 4.41 -12.78 -23.35
N PRO A 462 5.18 -12.93 -22.26
CA PRO A 462 6.01 -14.10 -22.03
C PRO A 462 5.20 -15.39 -22.06
N LEU A 463 5.83 -16.50 -22.45
CA LEU A 463 5.22 -17.83 -22.38
C LEU A 463 5.65 -18.53 -21.09
N PHE A 464 4.68 -18.99 -20.29
CA PHE A 464 4.93 -19.69 -19.04
C PHE A 464 3.78 -20.64 -18.72
N PHE A 465 3.95 -21.46 -17.70
CA PHE A 465 3.03 -22.54 -17.34
C PHE A 465 1.54 -22.15 -17.32
N ALA A 466 1.22 -20.92 -16.90
CA ALA A 466 -0.17 -20.50 -16.76
C ALA A 466 -0.84 -20.15 -18.11
N ASN A 467 -0.10 -19.72 -19.13
CA ASN A 467 -0.66 -19.28 -20.41
C ASN A 467 -0.28 -20.14 -21.63
N ALA A 468 0.58 -21.14 -21.44
CA ALA A 468 1.08 -21.95 -22.54
C ALA A 468 -0.03 -22.70 -23.28
N GLU A 469 -0.97 -23.31 -22.54
CA GLU A 469 -2.09 -24.03 -23.16
C GLU A 469 -3.05 -23.09 -23.91
N LEU A 470 -3.31 -21.91 -23.34
CA LEU A 470 -4.10 -20.88 -24.02
C LEU A 470 -3.42 -20.40 -25.31
N PHE A 471 -2.10 -20.23 -25.28
CA PHE A 471 -1.31 -19.89 -26.47
C PHE A 471 -1.47 -20.96 -27.54
N LYS A 472 -1.28 -22.25 -27.21
CA LYS A 472 -1.45 -23.38 -28.12
C LYS A 472 -2.86 -23.37 -28.77
N GLN A 473 -3.90 -23.25 -27.93
CA GLN A 473 -5.27 -23.19 -28.41
C GLN A 473 -5.50 -22.01 -29.36
N ARG A 474 -5.02 -20.79 -29.02
CA ARG A 474 -5.19 -19.61 -29.86
C ARG A 474 -4.47 -19.69 -31.20
N VAL A 475 -3.28 -20.32 -31.22
CA VAL A 475 -2.57 -20.57 -32.50
C VAL A 475 -3.35 -21.57 -33.37
N LEU A 476 -3.82 -22.68 -32.79
CA LEU A 476 -4.63 -23.66 -33.51
C LEU A 476 -5.94 -23.06 -34.01
N ASP A 477 -6.62 -22.25 -33.20
CA ASP A 477 -7.83 -21.51 -33.59
C ASP A 477 -7.54 -20.55 -34.76
N ALA A 478 -6.41 -19.83 -34.71
CA ALA A 478 -6.01 -18.92 -35.79
C ALA A 478 -5.75 -19.65 -37.11
N VAL A 479 -5.16 -20.84 -37.05
CA VAL A 479 -4.93 -21.72 -38.20
C VAL A 479 -6.25 -22.29 -38.73
N GLY A 480 -7.13 -22.78 -37.82
CA GLY A 480 -8.42 -23.36 -38.17
C GLY A 480 -9.41 -22.35 -38.78
N ASN A 481 -9.36 -21.10 -38.33
CA ASN A 481 -10.20 -19.98 -38.82
C ASN A 481 -9.58 -19.21 -40.00
N ALA A 482 -8.44 -19.65 -40.53
CA ALA A 482 -7.79 -18.97 -41.63
C ALA A 482 -8.68 -19.00 -42.90
N ARG A 483 -8.74 -17.87 -43.63
CA ARG A 483 -9.57 -17.74 -44.86
C ARG A 483 -9.17 -18.71 -45.97
N THR A 484 -7.94 -19.16 -45.96
CA THR A 484 -7.37 -20.13 -46.90
C THR A 484 -6.67 -21.21 -46.11
N LYS A 485 -6.53 -22.43 -46.65
CA LYS A 485 -5.81 -23.50 -45.96
C LYS A 485 -4.40 -23.01 -45.58
N ALA A 486 -4.12 -22.93 -44.28
CA ALA A 486 -2.82 -22.52 -43.79
C ALA A 486 -1.73 -23.51 -44.20
N ARG A 487 -0.57 -22.98 -44.57
CA ARG A 487 0.66 -23.74 -44.83
C ARG A 487 1.72 -23.38 -43.80
N TRP A 488 1.78 -22.09 -43.43
CA TRP A 488 2.65 -21.58 -42.36
C TRP A 488 1.83 -20.80 -41.32
N VAL A 489 2.23 -20.97 -40.08
CA VAL A 489 1.88 -20.03 -39.00
C VAL A 489 3.16 -19.40 -38.48
N VAL A 490 3.23 -18.08 -38.55
CA VAL A 490 4.36 -17.30 -38.04
C VAL A 490 3.93 -16.62 -36.76
N VAL A 491 4.51 -17.03 -35.64
CA VAL A 491 4.33 -16.36 -34.37
C VAL A 491 5.24 -15.13 -34.33
N THR A 492 4.64 -13.92 -34.27
CA THR A 492 5.39 -12.67 -34.05
C THR A 492 5.72 -12.59 -32.58
N ALA A 493 6.96 -12.89 -32.22
CA ALA A 493 7.40 -13.23 -30.88
C ALA A 493 8.23 -12.13 -30.21
N GLU A 494 8.18 -10.87 -30.72
CA GLU A 494 8.87 -9.74 -30.12
C GLU A 494 8.49 -9.54 -28.64
N PRO A 495 7.21 -9.67 -28.22
CA PRO A 495 6.82 -9.56 -26.82
C PRO A 495 7.13 -10.80 -25.97
N VAL A 496 7.50 -11.93 -26.59
CA VAL A 496 7.86 -13.16 -25.86
C VAL A 496 9.27 -13.00 -25.29
N THR A 497 9.35 -12.57 -24.03
CA THR A 497 10.62 -12.28 -23.35
C THR A 497 11.17 -13.47 -22.55
N SER A 498 10.37 -14.51 -22.33
CA SER A 498 10.76 -15.72 -21.60
C SER A 498 9.93 -16.91 -22.03
N VAL A 499 10.50 -18.11 -21.86
CA VAL A 499 9.83 -19.41 -21.98
C VAL A 499 10.28 -20.26 -20.79
N ASP A 500 9.36 -20.90 -20.06
CA ASP A 500 9.66 -21.87 -19.02
C ASP A 500 9.57 -23.33 -19.54
N VAL A 501 9.83 -24.30 -18.67
CA VAL A 501 9.86 -25.73 -19.07
C VAL A 501 8.50 -26.18 -19.57
N THR A 502 7.42 -25.88 -18.85
CA THR A 502 6.05 -26.25 -19.21
C THR A 502 5.62 -25.64 -20.56
N ALA A 503 5.96 -24.36 -20.76
CA ALA A 503 5.67 -23.71 -22.04
C ALA A 503 6.50 -24.30 -23.20
N ALA A 504 7.73 -24.74 -22.95
CA ALA A 504 8.54 -25.43 -23.94
C ALA A 504 7.92 -26.77 -24.34
N ASP A 505 7.45 -27.57 -23.38
CA ASP A 505 6.75 -28.83 -23.67
C ASP A 505 5.46 -28.59 -24.49
N THR A 506 4.68 -27.56 -24.11
CA THR A 506 3.47 -27.17 -24.88
C THR A 506 3.81 -26.68 -26.28
N LEU A 507 4.96 -26.00 -26.49
CA LEU A 507 5.44 -25.63 -27.83
C LEU A 507 5.79 -26.87 -28.69
N ALA A 508 6.37 -27.90 -28.09
CA ALA A 508 6.65 -29.17 -28.78
C ALA A 508 5.36 -29.88 -29.23
N GLU A 509 4.35 -29.89 -28.33
CA GLU A 509 3.03 -30.41 -28.64
C GLU A 509 2.35 -29.62 -29.77
N LEU A 510 2.41 -28.28 -29.70
CA LEU A 510 1.88 -27.41 -30.77
C LEU A 510 2.54 -27.68 -32.09
N GLN A 511 3.87 -27.81 -32.13
CA GLN A 511 4.59 -28.12 -33.36
C GLN A 511 4.14 -29.48 -33.95
N SER A 512 3.99 -30.49 -33.10
CA SER A 512 3.53 -31.81 -33.55
C SER A 512 2.12 -31.75 -34.16
N ALA A 513 1.18 -31.07 -33.47
CA ALA A 513 -0.19 -30.89 -33.93
C ALA A 513 -0.27 -30.11 -35.28
N LEU A 514 0.57 -29.07 -35.42
CA LEU A 514 0.65 -28.31 -36.67
C LEU A 514 1.24 -29.12 -37.79
N ASN A 515 2.29 -29.90 -37.54
CA ASN A 515 2.89 -30.81 -38.54
C ASN A 515 1.89 -31.89 -39.03
N GLU A 516 1.10 -32.45 -38.12
CA GLU A 516 0.02 -33.40 -38.51
C GLU A 516 -1.03 -32.72 -39.39
N ALA A 517 -1.30 -31.43 -39.19
CA ALA A 517 -2.20 -30.65 -40.05
C ALA A 517 -1.55 -30.17 -41.37
N GLY A 518 -0.26 -30.45 -41.56
CA GLY A 518 0.52 -29.99 -42.71
C GLY A 518 0.84 -28.49 -42.66
N VAL A 519 0.94 -27.92 -41.45
CA VAL A 519 1.27 -26.51 -41.22
C VAL A 519 2.64 -26.39 -40.52
N GLU A 520 3.49 -25.55 -41.05
CA GLU A 520 4.80 -25.29 -40.46
C GLU A 520 4.75 -24.17 -39.45
N LEU A 521 5.35 -24.39 -38.24
CA LEU A 521 5.49 -23.40 -37.21
C LEU A 521 6.77 -22.58 -37.44
N CYS A 522 6.62 -21.27 -37.54
CA CYS A 522 7.71 -20.32 -37.68
C CYS A 522 7.64 -19.23 -36.58
N PHE A 523 8.77 -18.60 -36.32
CA PHE A 523 8.87 -17.46 -35.39
C PHE A 523 9.51 -16.28 -36.10
N ALA A 524 8.97 -15.06 -35.85
CA ALA A 524 9.57 -13.82 -36.26
C ALA A 524 9.88 -12.97 -35.01
N GLU A 525 11.01 -12.26 -35.04
CA GLU A 525 11.44 -11.30 -34.01
C GLU A 525 11.66 -11.92 -32.61
N LEU A 526 11.90 -13.23 -32.53
CA LEU A 526 12.18 -13.90 -31.26
C LEU A 526 13.55 -13.45 -30.70
N LYS A 527 13.57 -13.05 -29.44
CA LYS A 527 14.77 -12.53 -28.77
C LYS A 527 15.81 -13.63 -28.52
N ASP A 528 17.09 -13.27 -28.64
CA ASP A 528 18.19 -14.22 -28.49
C ASP A 528 18.23 -14.96 -27.15
N PRO A 529 17.96 -14.33 -25.98
CA PRO A 529 17.87 -15.09 -24.73
C PRO A 529 16.78 -16.17 -24.72
N VAL A 530 15.70 -15.99 -25.48
CA VAL A 530 14.64 -17.00 -25.63
C VAL A 530 15.08 -18.10 -26.58
N LYS A 531 15.73 -17.74 -27.70
CA LYS A 531 16.35 -18.75 -28.62
C LYS A 531 17.34 -19.62 -27.88
N ASP A 532 18.17 -19.05 -27.00
CA ASP A 532 19.15 -19.80 -26.19
C ASP A 532 18.45 -20.79 -25.23
N LYS A 533 17.29 -20.43 -24.69
CA LYS A 533 16.47 -21.36 -23.90
C LYS A 533 15.90 -22.46 -24.78
N LEU A 534 15.32 -22.13 -25.94
CA LEU A 534 14.80 -23.13 -26.89
C LEU A 534 15.88 -24.10 -27.37
N LYS A 535 17.13 -23.64 -27.55
CA LYS A 535 18.29 -24.50 -27.85
C LYS A 535 18.55 -25.50 -26.71
N ARG A 536 18.50 -25.04 -25.47
CA ARG A 536 18.69 -25.92 -24.28
C ARG A 536 17.57 -26.96 -24.15
N PHE A 537 16.35 -26.62 -24.57
CA PHE A 537 15.20 -27.54 -24.60
C PHE A 537 15.22 -28.46 -25.83
N GLY A 538 16.14 -28.27 -26.78
CA GLY A 538 16.19 -29.02 -28.05
C GLY A 538 15.18 -28.54 -29.10
N LEU A 539 14.26 -27.67 -28.76
CA LEU A 539 13.17 -27.19 -29.64
C LEU A 539 13.67 -26.35 -30.79
N PHE A 540 14.75 -25.60 -30.62
CA PHE A 540 15.31 -24.79 -31.70
C PHE A 540 15.74 -25.64 -32.91
N THR A 541 16.35 -26.78 -32.65
CA THR A 541 16.74 -27.76 -33.70
C THR A 541 15.53 -28.51 -34.23
N GLN A 542 14.56 -28.87 -33.37
CA GLN A 542 13.36 -29.60 -33.74
C GLN A 542 12.46 -28.77 -34.68
N ILE A 543 12.28 -27.46 -34.39
CA ILE A 543 11.52 -26.53 -35.25
C ILE A 543 12.29 -26.24 -36.54
N GLY A 544 13.61 -26.21 -36.47
CA GLY A 544 14.52 -25.90 -37.57
C GLY A 544 14.98 -24.45 -37.55
N GLU A 545 16.29 -24.25 -37.63
CA GLU A 545 16.92 -22.93 -37.56
C GLU A 545 16.39 -21.96 -38.63
N SER A 546 16.11 -22.44 -39.83
CA SER A 546 15.54 -21.68 -40.96
C SER A 546 14.14 -21.15 -40.74
N ARG A 547 13.47 -21.57 -39.65
CA ARG A 547 12.09 -21.14 -39.27
C ARG A 547 12.08 -19.95 -38.28
N PHE A 548 13.25 -19.45 -37.91
CA PHE A 548 13.40 -18.29 -37.02
C PHE A 548 13.85 -17.07 -37.83
N PHE A 549 12.93 -16.19 -38.12
CA PHE A 549 13.14 -15.00 -38.93
C PHE A 549 13.49 -13.76 -38.11
N PRO A 550 14.38 -12.90 -38.60
CA PRO A 550 14.75 -11.67 -37.86
C PRO A 550 13.63 -10.63 -37.82
N THR A 551 12.73 -10.61 -38.82
CA THR A 551 11.59 -9.69 -38.88
C THR A 551 10.36 -10.38 -39.46
N ILE A 552 9.18 -9.79 -39.27
CA ILE A 552 7.94 -10.26 -39.90
C ILE A 552 8.05 -10.23 -41.43
N ASN A 553 8.66 -9.16 -41.98
CA ASN A 553 8.86 -9.03 -43.42
C ASN A 553 9.74 -10.18 -43.98
N ALA A 554 10.84 -10.51 -43.28
CA ALA A 554 11.69 -11.63 -43.69
C ALA A 554 10.95 -12.97 -43.68
N ALA A 555 10.04 -13.18 -42.71
CA ALA A 555 9.19 -14.38 -42.68
C ALA A 555 8.20 -14.40 -43.85
N VAL A 556 7.60 -13.27 -44.19
CA VAL A 556 6.69 -13.14 -45.35
C VAL A 556 7.43 -13.35 -46.67
N GLU A 557 8.61 -12.73 -46.83
CA GLU A 557 9.46 -12.93 -48.00
C GLU A 557 9.88 -14.41 -48.15
N GLY A 558 10.27 -15.04 -47.05
CA GLY A 558 10.58 -16.48 -47.01
C GLY A 558 9.41 -17.35 -47.43
N TYR A 559 8.19 -17.00 -46.98
CA TYR A 559 6.97 -17.68 -47.39
C TYR A 559 6.68 -17.53 -48.89
N LEU A 560 6.73 -16.28 -49.38
CA LEU A 560 6.48 -15.99 -50.81
C LEU A 560 7.55 -16.60 -51.72
N GLY A 561 8.79 -16.72 -51.27
CA GLY A 561 9.88 -17.39 -52.01
C GLY A 561 9.76 -18.90 -52.05
N SER A 562 9.06 -19.51 -51.08
CA SER A 562 8.87 -20.97 -51.02
C SER A 562 7.52 -21.47 -51.51
N HIS A 563 6.59 -20.57 -51.82
CA HIS A 563 5.22 -20.91 -52.26
C HIS A 563 4.77 -19.98 -53.39
N GLU A 564 4.20 -20.57 -54.42
CA GLU A 564 3.53 -19.81 -55.49
C GLU A 564 2.21 -19.23 -54.94
N VAL A 565 2.20 -17.95 -54.63
CA VAL A 565 1.04 -17.22 -54.10
C VAL A 565 0.83 -15.95 -54.92
N GLN A 566 -0.38 -15.78 -55.46
CA GLN A 566 -0.76 -14.50 -56.06
C GLN A 566 -1.01 -13.48 -54.96
N TRP A 567 -0.02 -12.67 -54.69
CA TRP A 567 -0.09 -11.61 -53.70
C TRP A 567 0.42 -10.28 -54.27
N SER A 568 -0.41 -9.25 -54.18
CA SER A 568 0.01 -7.87 -54.40
C SER A 568 -0.20 -7.08 -53.09
N GLU A 569 0.80 -6.37 -52.65
CA GLU A 569 0.63 -5.47 -51.49
C GLU A 569 -0.52 -4.49 -51.75
N PRO A 570 -1.42 -4.31 -50.76
CA PRO A 570 -2.51 -3.34 -50.87
C PRO A 570 -2.04 -1.90 -50.82
#